data_72d7a58fd2259c95aecd26bd250fa051
#
_entry.id   72d7a58fd2259c95aecd26bd250fa051
#
_cell.length_a   1.000
_cell.length_b   1.000
_cell.length_c   1.000
_cell.angle_alpha   90.00
_cell.angle_beta   90.00
_cell.angle_gamma   90.00
#
_symmetry.space_group_name_H-M   'P 1'
#
loop_
_entity.id
_entity.type
_entity.pdbx_description
1 polymer ?
#
loop_
_entity_poly.entity_id
_entity_poly.type
_entity_poly.pdbx_seq_one_letter_code
_entity_poly.pdbx_strand_id
1 'polypeptide(L)'
;MPKITKIETLRNSKYSKILWVVVHDESGEFGIGETSWGPDTVETFLLKEIAPSIMGKSPMELSKRWDDICKLGITVRPSGAEVRSLSAVDMALHDLVGN
;
A
#
# COMPACT_ATOMS: atom_id res chain seq x y z
N MET A 1 2.66 -16.18 -10.91
CA MET A 1 2.50 -14.72 -10.83
C MET A 1 3.73 -14.06 -10.24
N PRO A 2 4.17 -12.95 -10.81
CA PRO A 2 5.30 -12.22 -10.25
C PRO A 2 5.01 -11.76 -8.83
N LYS A 3 6.01 -11.84 -7.97
CA LYS A 3 5.87 -11.49 -6.57
C LYS A 3 6.31 -10.05 -6.32
N ILE A 4 5.79 -9.45 -5.28
CA ILE A 4 6.16 -8.09 -4.89
C ILE A 4 7.61 -8.07 -4.44
N THR A 5 8.40 -7.19 -5.02
CA THR A 5 9.85 -7.08 -4.73
C THR A 5 10.21 -5.78 -4.02
N LYS A 6 9.40 -4.75 -4.18
CA LYS A 6 9.73 -3.44 -3.62
C LYS A 6 8.49 -2.61 -3.39
N ILE A 7 8.46 -1.91 -2.29
CA ILE A 7 7.44 -0.92 -2.01
C ILE A 7 8.17 0.38 -1.68
N GLU A 8 7.78 1.46 -2.34
CA GLU A 8 8.36 2.76 -2.06
C GLU A 8 7.28 3.82 -1.92
N THR A 9 7.63 4.88 -1.26
CA THR A 9 6.76 6.02 -1.06
C THR A 9 7.39 7.24 -1.70
N LEU A 10 6.55 8.09 -2.29
CA LEU A 10 7.00 9.32 -2.94
C LEU A 10 6.26 10.50 -2.35
N ARG A 11 6.98 11.56 -2.11
CA ARG A 11 6.44 12.80 -1.57
C ARG A 11 6.95 13.97 -2.38
N ASN A 12 6.15 15.04 -2.44
CA ASN A 12 6.50 16.24 -3.16
C ASN A 12 6.26 17.46 -2.25
N SER A 13 7.25 18.34 -2.12
CA SER A 13 7.13 19.52 -1.27
C SER A 13 6.01 20.48 -1.71
N LYS A 14 5.68 20.48 -2.99
CA LYS A 14 4.59 21.31 -3.53
C LYS A 14 3.22 20.78 -3.09
N TYR A 15 3.11 19.46 -2.87
CA TYR A 15 1.88 18.80 -2.44
C TYR A 15 2.16 18.05 -1.14
N SER A 16 2.47 18.80 -0.10
CA SER A 16 3.01 18.26 1.17
C SER A 16 2.07 17.30 1.90
N LYS A 17 0.77 17.32 1.59
CA LYS A 17 -0.21 16.43 2.23
C LYS A 17 -0.46 15.16 1.46
N ILE A 18 0.13 15.00 0.28
CA ILE A 18 -0.09 13.84 -0.56
C ILE A 18 1.07 12.86 -0.42
N LEU A 19 0.73 11.58 -0.33
CA LEU A 19 1.67 10.47 -0.33
C LEU A 19 1.30 9.53 -1.47
N TRP A 20 2.28 9.22 -2.32
CA TRP A 20 2.13 8.19 -3.35
C TRP A 20 2.83 6.93 -2.91
N VAL A 21 2.23 5.79 -3.19
CA VAL A 21 2.78 4.47 -2.89
C VAL A 21 2.99 3.74 -4.20
N VAL A 22 4.20 3.20 -4.40
CA VAL A 22 4.52 2.44 -5.60
C VAL A 22 4.90 1.03 -5.20
N VAL A 23 4.17 0.05 -5.73
CA VAL A 23 4.43 -1.37 -5.49
C VAL A 23 4.98 -1.98 -6.76
N HIS A 24 6.17 -2.58 -6.67
CA HIS A 24 6.86 -3.19 -7.81
C HIS A 24 6.83 -4.71 -7.69
N ASP A 25 6.82 -5.40 -8.84
CA ASP A 25 6.91 -6.85 -8.88
C ASP A 25 8.19 -7.33 -9.59
N GLU A 26 8.40 -8.66 -9.60
CA GLU A 26 9.58 -9.28 -10.22
C GLU A 26 9.69 -9.02 -11.71
N SER A 27 8.60 -8.78 -12.40
CA SER A 27 8.61 -8.58 -13.84
C SER A 27 8.99 -7.16 -14.26
N GLY A 28 9.10 -6.25 -13.30
CA GLY A 28 9.37 -4.85 -13.56
C GLY A 28 8.13 -3.99 -13.72
N GLU A 29 6.94 -4.58 -13.56
CA GLU A 29 5.69 -3.84 -13.53
C GLU A 29 5.52 -3.15 -12.18
N PHE A 30 4.74 -2.08 -12.17
CA PHE A 30 4.43 -1.39 -10.92
C PHE A 30 3.01 -0.86 -10.92
N GLY A 31 2.48 -0.66 -9.71
CA GLY A 31 1.19 -0.04 -9.51
C GLY A 31 1.32 1.14 -8.54
N ILE A 32 0.47 2.13 -8.68
CA ILE A 32 0.53 3.35 -7.88
C ILE A 32 -0.77 3.54 -7.11
N GLY A 33 -0.63 3.85 -5.82
CA GLY A 33 -1.73 4.27 -4.97
C GLY A 33 -1.47 5.68 -4.45
N GLU A 34 -2.50 6.33 -3.97
CA GLU A 34 -2.42 7.69 -3.48
C GLU A 34 -3.28 7.87 -2.24
N THR A 35 -2.77 8.66 -1.29
CA THR A 35 -3.56 9.08 -0.12
C THR A 35 -3.16 10.49 0.28
N SER A 36 -3.98 11.13 1.10
CA SER A 36 -3.72 12.49 1.59
C SER A 36 -3.92 12.56 3.10
N TRP A 37 -3.45 13.67 3.70
CA TRP A 37 -3.52 13.96 5.13
C TRP A 37 -2.63 13.06 5.98
N GLY A 38 -1.77 13.69 6.79
CA GLY A 38 -0.88 13.00 7.69
C GLY A 38 0.11 12.05 7.02
N PRO A 39 0.80 12.48 5.94
CA PRO A 39 1.66 11.57 5.18
C PRO A 39 2.79 10.95 6.02
N ASP A 40 3.30 11.64 7.02
CA ASP A 40 4.36 11.09 7.87
C ASP A 40 3.87 9.87 8.64
N THR A 41 2.68 9.95 9.23
CA THR A 41 2.09 8.86 9.99
C THR A 41 1.71 7.69 9.07
N VAL A 42 1.11 8.01 7.93
CA VAL A 42 0.71 7.01 6.93
C VAL A 42 1.94 6.28 6.41
N GLU A 43 2.99 7.01 6.05
CA GLU A 43 4.22 6.44 5.54
C GLU A 43 4.89 5.51 6.56
N THR A 44 4.95 5.93 7.82
CA THR A 44 5.55 5.13 8.88
C THR A 44 4.81 3.81 9.07
N PHE A 45 3.49 3.86 9.16
CA PHE A 45 2.69 2.65 9.31
C PHE A 45 2.85 1.73 8.10
N LEU A 46 2.80 2.31 6.91
CA LEU A 46 2.91 1.55 5.66
C LEU A 46 4.24 0.81 5.57
N LEU A 47 5.34 1.50 5.81
CA LEU A 47 6.66 0.92 5.65
C LEU A 47 7.03 -0.05 6.78
N LYS A 48 6.56 0.21 8.00
CA LYS A 48 6.89 -0.64 9.15
C LYS A 48 5.97 -1.83 9.34
N GLU A 49 4.69 -1.67 9.03
CA GLU A 49 3.67 -2.69 9.30
C GLU A 49 3.19 -3.40 8.05
N ILE A 50 2.86 -2.66 7.00
CA ILE A 50 2.26 -3.24 5.80
C ILE A 50 3.31 -3.86 4.88
N ALA A 51 4.36 -3.13 4.56
CA ALA A 51 5.37 -3.60 3.62
C ALA A 51 5.96 -4.96 3.98
N PRO A 52 6.39 -5.20 5.24
CA PRO A 52 6.93 -6.52 5.59
C PRO A 52 5.93 -7.65 5.41
N SER A 53 4.64 -7.38 5.55
CA SER A 53 3.61 -8.42 5.47
C SER A 53 3.28 -8.83 4.04
N ILE A 54 3.57 -7.99 3.05
CA ILE A 54 3.22 -8.27 1.65
C ILE A 54 4.42 -8.55 0.75
N MET A 55 5.64 -8.26 1.19
CA MET A 55 6.85 -8.53 0.41
C MET A 55 6.98 -10.02 0.10
N GLY A 56 7.33 -10.32 -1.14
CA GLY A 56 7.50 -11.69 -1.61
C GLY A 56 6.21 -12.43 -1.91
N LYS A 57 5.07 -11.78 -1.77
CA LYS A 57 3.76 -12.37 -2.04
C LYS A 57 3.22 -11.95 -3.40
N SER A 58 2.30 -12.73 -3.93
CA SER A 58 1.66 -12.42 -5.21
C SER A 58 0.61 -11.32 -5.05
N PRO A 59 0.66 -10.26 -5.87
CA PRO A 59 -0.35 -9.21 -5.82
C PRO A 59 -1.77 -9.73 -6.04
N MET A 60 -1.93 -10.75 -6.89
CA MET A 60 -3.25 -11.32 -7.18
C MET A 60 -3.84 -12.02 -5.95
N GLU A 61 -3.04 -12.77 -5.20
CA GLU A 61 -3.50 -13.42 -3.98
C GLU A 61 -3.86 -12.39 -2.91
N LEU A 62 -3.04 -11.36 -2.77
CA LEU A 62 -3.30 -10.27 -1.83
C LEU A 62 -4.59 -9.55 -2.16
N SER A 63 -4.83 -9.28 -3.44
CA SER A 63 -6.04 -8.62 -3.90
C SER A 63 -7.30 -9.39 -3.50
N LYS A 64 -7.25 -10.72 -3.56
CA LYS A 64 -8.36 -11.57 -3.17
C LYS A 64 -8.63 -11.59 -1.66
N ARG A 65 -7.59 -11.42 -0.85
CA ARG A 65 -7.68 -11.49 0.61
C ARG A 65 -7.65 -10.12 1.29
N TRP A 66 -7.52 -9.07 0.51
CA TRP A 66 -7.29 -7.74 1.04
C TRP A 66 -8.42 -7.25 1.94
N ASP A 67 -9.67 -7.57 1.59
CA ASP A 67 -10.81 -7.16 2.40
C ASP A 67 -10.74 -7.74 3.81
N ASP A 68 -10.32 -8.99 3.93
CA ASP A 68 -10.16 -9.65 5.24
C ASP A 68 -9.04 -9.00 6.04
N ILE A 69 -7.92 -8.67 5.36
CA ILE A 69 -6.79 -7.99 5.99
C ILE A 69 -7.21 -6.61 6.49
N CYS A 70 -7.93 -5.86 5.67
CA CYS A 70 -8.42 -4.53 6.04
C CYS A 70 -9.39 -4.58 7.22
N LYS A 71 -10.30 -5.54 7.22
CA LYS A 71 -11.26 -5.71 8.31
C LYS A 71 -10.56 -6.02 9.63
N LEU A 72 -9.53 -6.86 9.58
CA LEU A 72 -8.78 -7.22 10.77
C LEU A 72 -8.06 -6.00 11.36
N GLY A 73 -7.40 -5.22 10.50
CA GLY A 73 -6.70 -4.01 10.93
C GLY A 73 -7.63 -2.96 11.49
N ILE A 74 -8.78 -2.75 10.86
CA ILE A 74 -9.78 -1.78 11.30
C ILE A 74 -10.43 -2.19 12.61
N THR A 75 -10.68 -3.49 12.79
CA THR A 75 -11.33 -4.01 14.01
C THR A 75 -10.43 -3.84 15.22
N VAL A 76 -9.13 -4.03 15.05
CA VAL A 76 -8.18 -3.97 16.16
C VAL A 76 -7.89 -2.52 16.57
N ARG A 77 -7.64 -1.64 15.59
CA ARG A 77 -7.31 -0.24 15.87
C ARG A 77 -7.75 0.68 14.73
N PRO A 78 -9.01 1.05 14.70
CA PRO A 78 -9.49 1.95 13.64
C PRO A 78 -8.94 3.36 13.85
N SER A 79 -7.88 3.70 13.10
CA SER A 79 -7.38 5.06 13.07
C SER A 79 -7.35 5.54 11.61
N GLY A 80 -7.38 6.87 11.42
CA GLY A 80 -7.36 7.43 10.08
C GLY A 80 -6.12 7.05 9.30
N ALA A 81 -4.95 7.03 9.97
CA ALA A 81 -3.68 6.72 9.32
C ALA A 81 -3.62 5.28 8.83
N GLU A 82 -4.11 4.34 9.63
CA GLU A 82 -4.13 2.92 9.27
C GLU A 82 -5.03 2.67 8.06
N VAL A 83 -6.23 3.25 8.07
CA VAL A 83 -7.19 3.12 6.98
C VAL A 83 -6.62 3.74 5.70
N ARG A 84 -6.02 4.92 5.79
CA ARG A 84 -5.43 5.58 4.63
C ARG A 84 -4.26 4.80 4.05
N SER A 85 -3.41 4.21 4.92
CA SER A 85 -2.29 3.38 4.48
C SER A 85 -2.78 2.14 3.73
N LEU A 86 -3.75 1.44 4.30
CA LEU A 86 -4.32 0.25 3.68
C LEU A 86 -4.99 0.58 2.35
N SER A 87 -5.73 1.69 2.28
CA SER A 87 -6.40 2.10 1.04
C SER A 87 -5.41 2.43 -0.07
N ALA A 88 -4.31 3.11 0.27
CA ALA A 88 -3.29 3.45 -0.73
C ALA A 88 -2.61 2.20 -1.28
N VAL A 89 -2.28 1.24 -0.42
CA VAL A 89 -1.66 -0.02 -0.85
C VAL A 89 -2.64 -0.84 -1.67
N ASP A 90 -3.91 -0.91 -1.27
CA ASP A 90 -4.93 -1.63 -2.02
C ASP A 90 -5.08 -1.04 -3.44
N MET A 91 -5.11 0.27 -3.55
CA MET A 91 -5.14 0.96 -4.84
C MET A 91 -3.93 0.59 -5.70
N ALA A 92 -2.74 0.59 -5.11
CA ALA A 92 -1.51 0.23 -5.82
C ALA A 92 -1.53 -1.23 -6.28
N LEU A 93 -2.04 -2.14 -5.45
CA LEU A 93 -2.15 -3.56 -5.81
C LEU A 93 -3.14 -3.78 -6.96
N HIS A 94 -4.27 -3.10 -6.93
CA HIS A 94 -5.26 -3.19 -8.01
C HIS A 94 -4.71 -2.63 -9.32
N ASP A 95 -3.98 -1.52 -9.24
CA ASP A 95 -3.33 -0.93 -10.40
C ASP A 95 -2.29 -1.89 -10.99
N LEU A 96 -1.49 -2.53 -10.14
CA LEU A 96 -0.47 -3.49 -10.56
C LEU A 96 -1.11 -4.72 -11.24
N VAL A 97 -2.17 -5.27 -10.65
CA VAL A 97 -2.87 -6.44 -11.20
C VAL A 97 -3.54 -6.12 -12.53
N GLY A 98 -4.03 -4.89 -12.69
CA GLY A 98 -4.67 -4.44 -13.91
C GLY A 98 -3.73 -4.16 -15.08
N ASN A 99 -2.43 -4.08 -14.82
CA ASN A 99 -1.44 -3.79 -15.87
C ASN A 99 -1.16 -5.00 -16.78
#